data_8b3fbc9ce4350e1dccb4b2f978f8eeeb
#
_entry.id   8b3fbc9ce4350e1dccb4b2f978f8eeeb
#
_cell.length_a   1.000
_cell.length_b   1.000
_cell.length_c   1.000
_cell.angle_alpha   90.00
_cell.angle_beta   90.00
_cell.angle_gamma   90.00
#
_symmetry.space_group_name_H-M   'P 1'
#
loop_
_entity.id
_entity.type
_entity.pdbx_description
1 polymer ?
#
loop_
_entity_poly.entity_id
_entity_poly.type
_entity_poly.pdbx_seq_one_letter_code
_entity_poly.pdbx_strand_id
1 'polypeptide(L)'
;DIVGIYGQNGSGKTALVESLDILKHILLGTEISYDEYAGIISEENDTQLATLFLLEKDNLKYRIEYKVTLRTNKKDEKIDIIEERLNYWNRGSSWKSERDIYFKNPYYDNDDILANADLSIQSKHMKYFKNIKFLNSMSVLAAVSAQGHISVLFNNKAIASLKAQATEENWSDEEQIALYDILNGLQYFSRAHFHIIKVSQLGDINKNKLIPLNMHYETETSVIQGCIPLFINGQGEVPLSIYDLFESAIKAVNIAIKAIIPNLQIELEKKTELEKEDGKKYVQVDVYSKRNGKRFLTKFESEGIKRIISLLSYL
;
A
#
# COMPACT_ATOMS: atom_id res chain seq x y z
N ASP A 1 -12.73 8.70 12.14
CA ASP A 1 -12.56 10.16 12.26
C ASP A 1 -12.09 10.72 10.92
N ILE A 2 -12.61 11.91 10.55
CA ILE A 2 -12.20 12.61 9.32
C ILE A 2 -11.32 13.79 9.72
N VAL A 3 -10.15 13.90 9.10
CA VAL A 3 -9.23 15.03 9.29
C VAL A 3 -9.19 15.87 8.03
N GLY A 4 -9.51 17.17 8.14
CA GLY A 4 -9.41 18.13 7.04
C GLY A 4 -8.11 18.92 7.12
N ILE A 5 -7.39 19.01 6.01
CA ILE A 5 -6.15 19.79 5.90
C ILE A 5 -6.41 20.99 5.00
N TYR A 6 -6.32 22.19 5.59
CA TYR A 6 -6.57 23.45 4.92
C TYR A 6 -5.31 24.31 4.88
N GLY A 7 -5.20 25.17 3.90
CA GLY A 7 -4.07 26.10 3.75
C GLY A 7 -4.11 26.82 2.41
N GLN A 8 -3.34 27.88 2.29
CA GLN A 8 -3.18 28.64 1.05
C GLN A 8 -2.56 27.78 -0.06
N ASN A 9 -2.72 28.20 -1.32
CA ASN A 9 -2.03 27.56 -2.43
C ASN A 9 -0.51 27.69 -2.22
N GLY A 10 0.22 26.60 -2.47
CA GLY A 10 1.65 26.52 -2.21
C GLY A 10 2.04 26.17 -0.77
N SER A 11 1.10 25.92 0.15
CA SER A 11 1.38 25.58 1.57
C SER A 11 1.84 24.14 1.80
N GLY A 12 2.16 23.37 0.77
CA GLY A 12 2.66 22.01 0.91
C GLY A 12 1.59 20.90 1.06
N LYS A 13 0.29 21.21 0.86
CA LYS A 13 -0.77 20.19 0.97
C LYS A 13 -0.57 19.00 0.02
N THR A 14 -0.21 19.29 -1.22
CA THR A 14 0.08 18.26 -2.23
C THR A 14 1.33 17.47 -1.84
N ALA A 15 2.39 18.15 -1.39
CA ALA A 15 3.61 17.48 -0.95
C ALA A 15 3.36 16.50 0.21
N LEU A 16 2.41 16.80 1.11
CA LEU A 16 2.01 15.85 2.16
C LEU A 16 1.37 14.60 1.57
N VAL A 17 0.43 14.73 0.61
CA VAL A 17 -0.23 13.59 -0.03
C VAL A 17 0.80 12.73 -0.77
N GLU A 18 1.74 13.36 -1.47
CA GLU A 18 2.80 12.68 -2.21
C GLU A 18 3.83 12.03 -1.28
N SER A 19 4.13 12.64 -0.12
CA SER A 19 4.97 12.01 0.90
C SER A 19 4.32 10.74 1.47
N LEU A 20 3.00 10.75 1.65
CA LEU A 20 2.25 9.56 2.06
C LEU A 20 2.26 8.47 0.97
N ASP A 21 2.22 8.85 -0.29
CA ASP A 21 2.29 7.91 -1.41
C ASP A 21 3.69 7.29 -1.54
N ILE A 22 4.75 8.08 -1.40
CA ILE A 22 6.13 7.60 -1.28
C ILE A 22 6.24 6.59 -0.13
N LEU A 23 5.71 6.94 1.05
CA LEU A 23 5.68 6.03 2.20
C LEU A 23 4.98 4.72 1.87
N LYS A 24 3.86 4.77 1.16
CA LYS A 24 3.15 3.58 0.71
C LYS A 24 4.02 2.68 -0.17
N HIS A 25 4.72 3.23 -1.15
CA HIS A 25 5.66 2.48 -1.99
C HIS A 25 6.76 1.81 -1.17
N ILE A 26 7.33 2.52 -0.21
CA ILE A 26 8.36 1.99 0.70
C ILE A 26 7.81 0.80 1.50
N LEU A 27 6.66 0.96 2.15
CA LEU A 27 6.03 -0.09 2.96
C LEU A 27 5.62 -1.31 2.12
N LEU A 28 5.33 -1.14 0.84
CA LEU A 28 5.06 -2.23 -0.10
C LEU A 28 6.32 -2.92 -0.60
N GLY A 29 7.50 -2.36 -0.36
CA GLY A 29 8.77 -2.86 -0.91
C GLY A 29 8.84 -2.72 -2.42
N THR A 30 8.26 -1.65 -2.97
CA THR A 30 8.29 -1.31 -4.40
C THR A 30 9.19 -0.12 -4.67
N GLU A 31 9.69 -0.01 -5.90
CA GLU A 31 10.49 1.13 -6.33
C GLU A 31 9.66 2.43 -6.31
N ILE A 32 10.30 3.55 -5.96
CA ILE A 32 9.69 4.88 -5.98
C ILE A 32 9.93 5.47 -7.37
N SER A 33 8.85 5.87 -8.06
CA SER A 33 8.95 6.43 -9.41
C SER A 33 9.71 7.75 -9.43
N TYR A 34 10.79 7.82 -10.19
CA TYR A 34 11.56 9.06 -10.38
C TYR A 34 10.70 10.14 -11.04
N ASP A 35 10.02 9.82 -12.13
CA ASP A 35 9.22 10.76 -12.90
C ASP A 35 8.11 11.42 -12.07
N GLU A 36 7.55 10.68 -11.10
CA GLU A 36 6.47 11.20 -10.27
C GLU A 36 6.98 12.06 -9.10
N TYR A 37 8.13 11.73 -8.49
CA TYR A 37 8.52 12.26 -7.19
C TYR A 37 9.84 13.04 -7.17
N ALA A 38 10.63 13.05 -8.26
CA ALA A 38 11.90 13.77 -8.30
C ALA A 38 11.75 15.28 -8.00
N GLY A 39 10.61 15.88 -8.37
CA GLY A 39 10.35 17.30 -8.07
C GLY A 39 10.03 17.62 -6.61
N ILE A 40 9.82 16.59 -5.76
CA ILE A 40 9.44 16.73 -4.35
C ILE A 40 10.62 16.36 -3.45
N ILE A 41 11.38 15.35 -3.84
CA ILE A 41 12.59 14.94 -3.15
C ILE A 41 13.69 15.90 -3.55
N SER A 42 14.31 16.55 -2.56
CA SER A 42 15.40 17.51 -2.81
C SER A 42 16.57 16.84 -3.52
N GLU A 43 17.13 17.55 -4.49
CA GLU A 43 18.33 17.12 -5.20
C GLU A 43 19.62 17.50 -4.46
N GLU A 44 19.56 18.60 -3.73
CA GLU A 44 20.73 19.16 -3.03
C GLU A 44 20.85 18.65 -1.60
N ASN A 45 19.73 18.27 -1.01
CA ASN A 45 19.67 17.84 0.39
C ASN A 45 18.87 16.55 0.51
N ASP A 46 19.22 15.75 1.50
CA ASP A 46 18.47 14.55 1.83
C ASP A 46 17.06 14.89 2.31
N THR A 47 16.08 14.18 1.76
CA THR A 47 14.69 14.29 2.16
C THR A 47 14.35 13.21 3.17
N GLN A 48 13.86 13.59 4.35
CA GLN A 48 13.52 12.65 5.40
C GLN A 48 12.01 12.54 5.59
N LEU A 49 11.51 11.31 5.61
CA LEU A 49 10.14 10.98 6.05
C LEU A 49 10.22 10.30 7.41
N ALA A 50 9.42 10.78 8.36
CA ALA A 50 9.31 10.18 9.69
C ALA A 50 7.83 9.93 10.01
N THR A 51 7.50 8.72 10.44
CA THR A 51 6.13 8.30 10.73
C THR A 51 6.06 7.52 12.03
N LEU A 52 4.91 7.63 12.69
CA LEU A 52 4.59 6.90 13.90
C LEU A 52 3.35 6.04 13.66
N PHE A 53 3.48 4.74 13.89
CA PHE A 53 2.38 3.79 13.80
C PHE A 53 2.06 3.19 15.16
N LEU A 54 0.79 2.84 15.33
CA LEU A 54 0.31 2.00 16.40
C LEU A 54 -0.27 0.73 15.77
N LEU A 55 0.30 -0.41 16.09
CA LEU A 55 -0.15 -1.70 15.61
C LEU A 55 -0.64 -2.54 16.80
N GLU A 56 -1.80 -3.15 16.65
CA GLU A 56 -2.35 -4.09 17.63
C GLU A 56 -2.52 -5.45 16.96
N LYS A 57 -1.94 -6.48 17.57
CA LYS A 57 -2.05 -7.88 17.12
C LYS A 57 -2.03 -8.81 18.33
N ASP A 58 -2.98 -9.73 18.41
CA ASP A 58 -3.05 -10.78 19.44
C ASP A 58 -2.89 -10.24 20.88
N ASN A 59 -3.56 -9.13 21.21
CA ASN A 59 -3.46 -8.38 22.46
C ASN A 59 -2.10 -7.71 22.74
N LEU A 60 -1.14 -7.80 21.82
CA LEU A 60 0.08 -7.02 21.86
C LEU A 60 -0.11 -5.69 21.14
N LYS A 61 0.43 -4.64 21.74
CA LYS A 61 0.42 -3.29 21.14
C LYS A 61 1.85 -2.86 20.88
N TYR A 62 2.10 -2.47 19.63
CA TYR A 62 3.40 -1.95 19.21
C TYR A 62 3.26 -0.46 18.90
N ARG A 63 4.18 0.33 19.45
CA ARG A 63 4.46 1.68 18.97
C ARG A 63 5.67 1.58 18.06
N ILE A 64 5.56 2.10 16.84
CA ILE A 64 6.57 1.93 15.79
C ILE A 64 6.89 3.30 15.25
N GLU A 65 8.13 3.73 15.34
CA GLU A 65 8.65 4.91 14.68
C GLU A 65 9.51 4.46 13.49
N TYR A 66 9.10 4.86 12.29
CA TYR A 66 9.83 4.56 11.06
C TYR A 66 10.34 5.85 10.43
N LYS A 67 11.62 5.89 10.13
CA LYS A 67 12.30 6.98 9.47
C LYS A 67 13.02 6.48 8.24
N VAL A 68 12.92 7.22 7.15
CA VAL A 68 13.62 6.94 5.91
C VAL A 68 14.19 8.22 5.34
N THR A 69 15.43 8.14 4.85
CA THR A 69 16.12 9.23 4.16
C THR A 69 16.27 8.89 2.69
N LEU A 70 15.82 9.79 1.84
CA LEU A 70 15.76 9.64 0.39
C LEU A 70 16.63 10.69 -0.31
N ARG A 71 17.19 10.33 -1.45
CA ARG A 71 17.94 11.24 -2.33
C ARG A 71 17.61 10.94 -3.78
N THR A 72 17.53 12.00 -4.58
CA THR A 72 17.35 11.90 -6.02
C THR A 72 18.70 11.63 -6.71
N ASN A 73 18.75 10.58 -7.52
CA ASN A 73 19.89 10.25 -8.36
C ASN A 73 19.54 10.59 -9.83
N LYS A 74 19.97 11.77 -10.27
CA LYS A 74 19.71 12.26 -11.64
C LYS A 74 20.38 11.42 -12.72
N LYS A 75 21.55 10.87 -12.43
CA LYS A 75 22.33 10.13 -13.42
C LYS A 75 21.62 8.87 -13.85
N ASP A 76 21.03 8.19 -12.89
CA ASP A 76 20.37 6.90 -13.10
C ASP A 76 18.84 7.03 -13.16
N GLU A 77 18.31 8.28 -13.06
CA GLU A 77 16.86 8.59 -12.99
C GLU A 77 16.13 7.77 -11.94
N LYS A 78 16.68 7.76 -10.72
CA LYS A 78 16.20 6.97 -9.60
C LYS A 78 16.08 7.76 -8.31
N ILE A 79 15.31 7.21 -7.39
CA ILE A 79 15.22 7.70 -6.02
C ILE A 79 15.85 6.64 -5.12
N ASP A 80 16.92 7.03 -4.45
CA ASP A 80 17.69 6.14 -3.61
C ASP A 80 17.26 6.25 -2.16
N ILE A 81 17.19 5.11 -1.50
CA ILE A 81 17.02 5.03 -0.05
C ILE A 81 18.41 5.04 0.58
N ILE A 82 18.73 6.15 1.27
CA ILE A 82 20.03 6.37 1.89
C ILE A 82 20.09 5.71 3.27
N GLU A 83 19.03 5.87 4.05
CA GLU A 83 18.92 5.34 5.40
C GLU A 83 17.51 4.87 5.69
N GLU A 84 17.39 3.79 6.45
CA GLU A 84 16.14 3.34 7.05
C GLU A 84 16.35 3.09 8.53
N ARG A 85 15.42 3.52 9.35
CA ARG A 85 15.44 3.28 10.78
C ARG A 85 14.04 2.90 11.27
N LEU A 86 13.97 1.78 11.98
CA LEU A 86 12.75 1.27 12.59
C LEU A 86 12.99 1.14 14.11
N ASN A 87 12.33 1.99 14.87
CA ASN A 87 12.29 1.89 16.33
C ASN A 87 10.94 1.34 16.74
N TYR A 88 10.91 0.37 17.63
CA TYR A 88 9.66 -0.14 18.13
C TYR A 88 9.69 -0.47 19.62
N TRP A 89 8.55 -0.33 20.22
CA TRP A 89 8.26 -0.66 21.61
C TRP A 89 7.06 -1.60 21.65
N ASN A 90 7.16 -2.62 22.43
CA ASN A 90 6.07 -3.54 22.64
C ASN A 90 5.43 -3.26 24.01
N ARG A 91 4.12 -3.27 24.09
CA ARG A 91 3.37 -3.04 25.32
C ARG A 91 2.67 -4.32 25.76
N GLY A 92 3.18 -4.94 26.86
CA GLY A 92 2.40 -5.85 27.69
C GLY A 92 1.70 -5.05 28.80
N SER A 93 2.09 -5.26 30.07
CA SER A 93 1.66 -4.44 31.22
C SER A 93 2.29 -3.05 31.26
N SER A 94 3.47 -2.89 30.68
CA SER A 94 4.21 -1.62 30.52
C SER A 94 4.97 -1.63 29.19
N TRP A 95 5.35 -0.43 28.69
CA TRP A 95 6.23 -0.36 27.52
C TRP A 95 7.59 -0.96 27.84
N LYS A 96 7.98 -2.01 27.10
CA LYS A 96 9.31 -2.58 27.19
C LYS A 96 10.36 -1.65 26.57
N SER A 97 11.62 -1.95 26.77
CA SER A 97 12.73 -1.19 26.19
C SER A 97 12.63 -1.11 24.66
N GLU A 98 13.07 0.02 24.13
CA GLU A 98 13.15 0.31 22.71
C GLU A 98 14.00 -0.73 21.96
N ARG A 99 13.55 -1.10 20.77
CA ARG A 99 14.31 -1.84 19.77
C ARG A 99 14.56 -0.92 18.59
N ASP A 100 15.81 -0.86 18.15
CA ASP A 100 16.28 0.02 17.09
C ASP A 100 16.96 -0.82 15.99
N ILE A 101 16.41 -0.78 14.79
CA ILE A 101 16.97 -1.39 13.59
C ILE A 101 17.34 -0.27 12.64
N TYR A 102 18.59 -0.21 12.26
CA TYR A 102 19.14 0.84 11.43
C TYR A 102 19.88 0.24 10.24
N PHE A 103 19.57 0.76 9.06
CA PHE A 103 20.27 0.47 7.82
C PHE A 103 20.78 1.77 7.22
N LYS A 104 22.02 1.79 6.77
CA LYS A 104 22.61 2.86 5.99
C LYS A 104 23.16 2.28 4.70
N ASN A 105 22.82 2.93 3.58
CA ASN A 105 23.29 2.49 2.28
C ASN A 105 24.78 2.81 2.12
N PRO A 106 25.66 1.81 1.96
CA PRO A 106 27.11 2.00 1.93
C PRO A 106 27.59 2.77 0.68
N TYR A 107 26.79 2.82 -0.38
CA TYR A 107 27.13 3.49 -1.62
C TYR A 107 27.19 5.02 -1.52
N TYR A 108 26.75 5.59 -0.39
CA TYR A 108 26.67 7.03 -0.17
C TYR A 108 27.64 7.60 0.88
N ASP A 109 28.45 6.77 1.51
CA ASP A 109 29.31 7.20 2.64
C ASP A 109 30.74 7.63 2.23
N ASN A 110 31.20 7.30 1.01
CA ASN A 110 32.56 7.63 0.57
C ASN A 110 32.62 7.82 -0.95
N ASP A 111 33.42 8.79 -1.39
CA ASP A 111 33.83 8.98 -2.79
C ASP A 111 34.59 7.76 -3.38
N ASP A 112 34.96 6.78 -2.54
CA ASP A 112 35.64 5.54 -2.93
C ASP A 112 34.67 4.33 -2.89
N ILE A 113 33.93 4.17 -3.95
CA ILE A 113 32.79 3.25 -4.12
C ILE A 113 33.17 1.75 -4.10
N LEU A 114 34.43 1.36 -4.08
CA LEU A 114 34.82 -0.03 -4.34
C LEU A 114 35.52 -0.77 -3.21
N ALA A 115 35.83 -0.12 -2.10
CA ALA A 115 36.76 -0.72 -1.15
C ALA A 115 36.14 -1.53 0.01
N ASN A 116 34.95 -1.17 0.51
CA ASN A 116 34.41 -1.87 1.70
C ASN A 116 32.89 -1.84 1.71
N ALA A 117 32.28 -2.84 1.08
CA ALA A 117 30.85 -3.14 1.26
C ALA A 117 30.62 -3.85 2.61
N ASP A 118 31.01 -3.24 3.69
CA ASP A 118 30.55 -3.64 5.03
C ASP A 118 29.15 -3.09 5.22
N LEU A 119 28.17 -3.86 4.77
CA LEU A 119 26.76 -3.67 5.06
C LEU A 119 26.54 -3.89 6.56
N SER A 120 26.86 -2.88 7.34
CA SER A 120 26.57 -2.90 8.75
C SER A 120 25.10 -2.56 8.97
N ILE A 121 24.25 -3.57 9.09
CA ILE A 121 22.99 -3.40 9.81
C ILE A 121 23.40 -3.05 11.24
N GLN A 122 23.50 -1.76 11.52
CA GLN A 122 23.83 -1.29 12.86
C GLN A 122 22.56 -1.21 13.67
N SER A 123 22.29 -2.23 14.46
CA SER A 123 21.33 -2.14 15.54
C SER A 123 22.07 -2.09 16.86
N LYS A 124 21.81 -1.07 17.68
CA LYS A 124 22.30 -1.05 19.08
C LYS A 124 21.86 -2.28 19.86
N HIS A 125 20.87 -3.00 19.37
CA HIS A 125 20.22 -4.14 19.99
C HIS A 125 20.32 -5.45 19.19
N MET A 126 21.22 -5.54 18.21
CA MET A 126 21.51 -6.78 17.47
C MET A 126 21.81 -7.98 18.37
N LYS A 127 22.31 -7.74 19.59
CA LYS A 127 22.50 -8.76 20.61
C LYS A 127 21.23 -9.53 21.01
N TYR A 128 20.05 -8.98 20.71
CA TYR A 128 18.76 -9.63 20.96
C TYR A 128 18.35 -10.59 19.85
N PHE A 129 18.90 -10.40 18.64
CA PHE A 129 18.71 -11.34 17.54
C PHE A 129 19.78 -12.44 17.64
N LYS A 130 19.45 -13.54 18.29
CA LYS A 130 20.37 -14.66 18.50
C LYS A 130 20.64 -15.48 17.22
N ASN A 131 19.80 -15.31 16.21
CA ASN A 131 19.88 -16.09 14.98
C ASN A 131 20.84 -15.45 13.98
N ILE A 132 22.07 -16.01 13.88
CA ILE A 132 23.11 -15.57 12.94
C ILE A 132 22.66 -15.74 11.48
N LYS A 133 21.86 -16.75 11.16
CA LYS A 133 21.34 -16.97 9.79
C LYS A 133 20.43 -15.82 9.37
N PHE A 134 19.58 -15.35 10.29
CA PHE A 134 18.72 -14.20 10.05
C PHE A 134 19.53 -12.93 9.74
N LEU A 135 20.55 -12.64 10.56
CA LEU A 135 21.42 -11.47 10.35
C LEU A 135 22.16 -11.54 9.02
N ASN A 136 22.67 -12.70 8.64
CA ASN A 136 23.35 -12.91 7.35
C ASN A 136 22.35 -12.73 6.18
N SER A 137 21.14 -13.26 6.30
CA SER A 137 20.09 -13.09 5.28
C SER A 137 19.72 -11.62 5.11
N MET A 138 19.57 -10.86 6.20
CA MET A 138 19.30 -9.44 6.17
C MET A 138 20.43 -8.64 5.53
N SER A 139 21.69 -9.00 5.78
CA SER A 139 22.86 -8.36 5.17
C SER A 139 22.90 -8.56 3.64
N VAL A 140 22.61 -9.79 3.18
CA VAL A 140 22.51 -10.08 1.73
C VAL A 140 21.33 -9.31 1.09
N LEU A 141 20.19 -9.28 1.76
CA LEU A 141 19.02 -8.55 1.28
C LEU A 141 19.25 -7.05 1.24
N ALA A 142 19.97 -6.51 2.21
CA ALA A 142 20.38 -5.11 2.23
C ALA A 142 21.24 -4.76 1.00
N ALA A 143 22.22 -5.63 0.65
CA ALA A 143 23.04 -5.44 -0.55
C ALA A 143 22.20 -5.42 -1.83
N VAL A 144 21.29 -6.39 -1.98
CA VAL A 144 20.43 -6.49 -3.16
C VAL A 144 19.44 -5.32 -3.22
N SER A 145 18.86 -4.92 -2.10
CA SER A 145 17.88 -3.82 -2.04
C SER A 145 18.53 -2.47 -2.32
N ALA A 146 19.75 -2.25 -1.83
CA ALA A 146 20.51 -1.04 -2.12
C ALA A 146 20.77 -0.83 -3.62
N GLN A 147 21.03 -1.93 -4.35
CA GLN A 147 21.17 -1.89 -5.81
C GLN A 147 19.82 -1.72 -6.53
N GLY A 148 18.75 -2.22 -5.94
CA GLY A 148 17.40 -2.17 -6.51
C GLY A 148 16.58 -0.93 -6.13
N HIS A 149 17.16 0.01 -5.38
CA HIS A 149 16.48 1.25 -4.93
C HIS A 149 15.14 1.02 -4.21
N ILE A 150 15.06 -0.08 -3.46
CA ILE A 150 13.87 -0.48 -2.69
C ILE A 150 14.22 -0.61 -1.21
N SER A 151 13.20 -0.53 -0.35
CA SER A 151 13.36 -0.72 1.08
C SER A 151 14.02 -2.07 1.41
N VAL A 152 14.97 -2.04 2.33
CA VAL A 152 15.59 -3.26 2.88
C VAL A 152 14.62 -3.95 3.83
N LEU A 153 13.98 -3.19 4.72
CA LEU A 153 13.10 -3.72 5.76
C LEU A 153 11.79 -4.28 5.17
N PHE A 154 11.20 -3.57 4.21
CA PHE A 154 9.93 -3.97 3.59
C PHE A 154 10.09 -4.75 2.29
N ASN A 155 11.30 -5.21 1.97
CA ASN A 155 11.52 -6.08 0.83
C ASN A 155 10.72 -7.39 1.00
N ASN A 156 9.95 -7.76 -0.02
CA ASN A 156 9.13 -8.98 0.01
C ASN A 156 9.96 -10.25 0.26
N LYS A 157 11.21 -10.29 -0.24
CA LYS A 157 12.13 -11.42 0.01
C LYS A 157 12.60 -11.45 1.47
N ALA A 158 12.80 -10.27 2.10
CA ALA A 158 13.15 -10.18 3.52
C ALA A 158 12.03 -10.74 4.40
N ILE A 159 10.81 -10.29 4.17
CA ILE A 159 9.64 -10.73 4.93
C ILE A 159 9.35 -12.22 4.69
N ALA A 160 9.49 -12.70 3.46
CA ALA A 160 9.33 -14.12 3.15
C ALA A 160 10.41 -14.98 3.83
N SER A 161 11.67 -14.51 3.88
CA SER A 161 12.76 -15.21 4.57
C SER A 161 12.50 -15.28 6.08
N LEU A 162 12.04 -14.18 6.69
CA LEU A 162 11.62 -14.18 8.10
C LEU A 162 10.51 -15.21 8.34
N LYS A 163 9.50 -15.25 7.48
CA LYS A 163 8.40 -16.20 7.59
C LYS A 163 8.87 -17.65 7.47
N ALA A 164 9.75 -17.95 6.50
CA ALA A 164 10.27 -19.31 6.30
C ALA A 164 11.06 -19.80 7.52
N GLN A 165 11.90 -18.96 8.11
CA GLN A 165 12.64 -19.28 9.33
C GLN A 165 11.69 -19.51 10.53
N ALA A 166 10.57 -18.79 10.59
CA ALA A 166 9.56 -19.00 11.62
C ALA A 166 8.98 -20.42 11.61
N THR A 167 8.77 -20.96 10.41
CA THR A 167 8.16 -22.29 10.25
C THR A 167 9.16 -23.42 10.43
N GLU A 168 10.44 -23.21 10.07
CA GLU A 168 11.47 -24.25 10.16
C GLU A 168 12.04 -24.46 11.57
N GLU A 169 12.15 -23.39 12.37
CA GLU A 169 12.90 -23.41 13.66
C GLU A 169 11.99 -23.35 14.90
N ASN A 170 10.66 -23.43 14.78
CA ASN A 170 9.73 -23.22 15.90
C ASN A 170 10.16 -21.99 16.71
N TRP A 171 9.90 -20.81 16.21
CA TRP A 171 10.38 -19.56 16.81
C TRP A 171 10.16 -19.49 18.32
N SER A 172 11.24 -19.57 19.06
CA SER A 172 11.29 -19.26 20.49
C SER A 172 11.76 -17.82 20.76
N ASP A 173 12.18 -17.09 19.71
CA ASP A 173 12.71 -15.73 19.84
C ASP A 173 11.59 -14.70 19.65
N GLU A 174 11.09 -14.19 20.79
CA GLU A 174 10.03 -13.17 20.83
C GLU A 174 10.35 -11.92 19.97
N GLU A 175 11.63 -11.57 19.82
CA GLU A 175 12.04 -10.38 19.06
C GLU A 175 11.92 -10.59 17.56
N GLN A 176 12.21 -11.78 17.06
CA GLN A 176 12.02 -12.10 15.64
C GLN A 176 10.53 -12.14 15.29
N ILE A 177 9.71 -12.72 16.17
CA ILE A 177 8.26 -12.75 16.02
C ILE A 177 7.73 -11.32 15.98
N ALA A 178 8.14 -10.47 16.93
CA ALA A 178 7.72 -9.09 16.99
C ALA A 178 8.11 -8.30 15.73
N LEU A 179 9.34 -8.47 15.23
CA LEU A 179 9.79 -7.83 14.00
C LEU A 179 8.98 -8.29 12.78
N TYR A 180 8.76 -9.59 12.65
CA TYR A 180 7.94 -10.13 11.57
C TYR A 180 6.52 -9.57 11.62
N ASP A 181 5.89 -9.56 12.79
CA ASP A 181 4.54 -9.04 12.98
C ASP A 181 4.45 -7.56 12.60
N ILE A 182 5.44 -6.76 12.96
CA ILE A 182 5.52 -5.35 12.63
C ILE A 182 5.65 -5.16 11.11
N LEU A 183 6.65 -5.79 10.48
CA LEU A 183 6.91 -5.61 9.06
C LEU A 183 5.74 -6.12 8.20
N ASN A 184 5.24 -7.31 8.51
CA ASN A 184 4.10 -7.89 7.82
C ASN A 184 2.82 -7.08 8.05
N GLY A 185 2.59 -6.61 9.27
CA GLY A 185 1.43 -5.79 9.62
C GLY A 185 1.41 -4.44 8.90
N LEU A 186 2.55 -3.74 8.83
CA LEU A 186 2.67 -2.47 8.10
C LEU A 186 2.56 -2.68 6.59
N GLN A 187 3.12 -3.76 6.05
CA GLN A 187 2.96 -4.10 4.64
C GLN A 187 1.50 -4.43 4.31
N TYR A 188 0.82 -5.20 5.16
CA TYR A 188 -0.60 -5.50 5.02
C TYR A 188 -1.45 -4.22 5.09
N PHE A 189 -1.20 -3.36 6.09
CA PHE A 189 -1.85 -2.05 6.20
C PHE A 189 -1.69 -1.23 4.92
N SER A 190 -0.46 -1.16 4.39
CA SER A 190 -0.18 -0.40 3.17
C SER A 190 -0.91 -0.94 1.94
N ARG A 191 -1.09 -2.25 1.87
CA ARG A 191 -1.77 -2.92 0.76
C ARG A 191 -3.28 -2.82 0.85
N ALA A 192 -3.84 -3.06 2.04
CA ALA A 192 -5.28 -3.25 2.22
C ALA A 192 -6.00 -1.98 2.69
N HIS A 193 -5.34 -1.11 3.46
CA HIS A 193 -6.01 -0.01 4.18
C HIS A 193 -5.42 1.37 3.91
N PHE A 194 -4.25 1.46 3.27
CA PHE A 194 -3.61 2.73 3.01
C PHE A 194 -3.84 3.16 1.56
N HIS A 195 -4.95 3.85 1.32
CA HIS A 195 -5.35 4.30 -0.01
C HIS A 195 -5.01 5.78 -0.20
N ILE A 196 -4.24 6.08 -1.24
CA ILE A 196 -3.90 7.44 -1.65
C ILE A 196 -4.61 7.72 -2.96
N ILE A 197 -5.41 8.78 -2.99
CA ILE A 197 -6.18 9.18 -4.17
C ILE A 197 -5.66 10.54 -4.64
N LYS A 198 -4.95 10.53 -5.75
CA LYS A 198 -4.43 11.76 -6.37
C LYS A 198 -5.48 12.41 -7.27
N VAL A 199 -5.42 13.75 -7.38
CA VAL A 199 -6.31 14.49 -8.28
C VAL A 199 -6.14 14.06 -9.74
N SER A 200 -4.92 13.69 -10.16
CA SER A 200 -4.65 13.12 -11.48
C SER A 200 -5.42 11.83 -11.74
N GLN A 201 -5.54 10.96 -10.77
CA GLN A 201 -6.30 9.71 -10.87
C GLN A 201 -7.80 9.94 -11.01
N LEU A 202 -8.33 11.03 -10.42
CA LEU A 202 -9.72 11.44 -10.63
C LEU A 202 -9.99 11.87 -12.09
N GLY A 203 -8.96 12.37 -12.80
CA GLY A 203 -9.04 12.65 -14.24
C GLY A 203 -9.03 11.38 -15.10
N ASP A 204 -8.30 10.34 -14.68
CA ASP A 204 -8.20 9.06 -15.39
C ASP A 204 -9.48 8.24 -15.31
N ILE A 205 -10.26 8.38 -14.25
CA ILE A 205 -11.62 7.80 -14.16
C ILE A 205 -12.47 8.23 -15.34
N ASN A 206 -12.39 9.50 -15.74
CA ASN A 206 -13.12 10.02 -16.89
C ASN A 206 -12.57 9.51 -18.22
N LYS A 207 -11.25 9.30 -18.35
CA LYS A 207 -10.63 8.77 -19.58
C LYS A 207 -10.97 7.30 -19.79
N ASN A 208 -10.84 6.50 -18.75
CA ASN A 208 -10.99 5.05 -18.84
C ASN A 208 -12.46 4.60 -18.75
N LYS A 209 -13.37 5.52 -18.39
CA LYS A 209 -14.80 5.24 -18.20
C LYS A 209 -15.09 4.09 -17.23
N LEU A 210 -14.16 3.85 -16.31
CA LEU A 210 -14.20 2.80 -15.33
C LEU A 210 -13.93 3.40 -13.93
N ILE A 211 -14.71 2.98 -12.94
CA ILE A 211 -14.46 3.26 -11.53
C ILE A 211 -13.87 1.98 -10.94
N PRO A 212 -12.65 2.01 -10.42
CA PRO A 212 -12.10 0.85 -9.73
C PRO A 212 -12.87 0.64 -8.43
N LEU A 213 -13.52 -0.50 -8.28
CA LEU A 213 -14.07 -0.95 -7.01
C LEU A 213 -13.03 -1.86 -6.35
N ASN A 214 -12.41 -1.40 -5.29
CA ASN A 214 -11.50 -2.23 -4.52
C ASN A 214 -12.30 -3.31 -3.82
N MET A 215 -11.78 -4.52 -3.86
CA MET A 215 -12.35 -5.65 -3.17
C MET A 215 -11.31 -6.26 -2.25
N HIS A 216 -11.75 -6.49 -1.05
CA HIS A 216 -11.04 -7.29 -0.08
C HIS A 216 -11.94 -8.45 0.31
N TYR A 217 -11.55 -9.66 -0.04
CA TYR A 217 -12.27 -10.86 0.34
C TYR A 217 -11.32 -11.79 1.06
N GLU A 218 -11.62 -12.03 2.32
CA GLU A 218 -10.83 -12.87 3.21
C GLU A 218 -11.55 -14.20 3.40
N THR A 219 -10.85 -15.29 3.11
CA THR A 219 -11.28 -16.64 3.45
C THR A 219 -10.35 -17.20 4.52
N GLU A 220 -10.74 -18.30 5.15
CA GLU A 220 -9.89 -18.99 6.16
C GLU A 220 -8.49 -19.36 5.62
N THR A 221 -8.34 -19.49 4.29
CA THR A 221 -7.11 -19.97 3.65
C THR A 221 -6.48 -18.97 2.68
N SER A 222 -7.17 -17.91 2.30
CA SER A 222 -6.68 -16.96 1.30
C SER A 222 -7.28 -15.57 1.45
N VAL A 223 -6.46 -14.57 1.11
CA VAL A 223 -6.89 -13.18 0.96
C VAL A 223 -6.89 -12.84 -0.52
N ILE A 224 -8.06 -12.57 -1.07
CA ILE A 224 -8.21 -12.10 -2.45
C ILE A 224 -8.36 -10.58 -2.41
N GLN A 225 -7.35 -9.90 -2.94
CA GLN A 225 -7.40 -8.45 -3.16
C GLN A 225 -7.42 -8.20 -4.65
N GLY A 226 -8.30 -7.31 -5.07
CA GLY A 226 -8.41 -6.96 -6.47
C GLY A 226 -9.19 -5.67 -6.68
N CYS A 227 -9.21 -5.24 -7.92
CA CYS A 227 -10.01 -4.13 -8.35
C CYS A 227 -10.97 -4.61 -9.44
N ILE A 228 -12.26 -4.44 -9.22
CA ILE A 228 -13.28 -4.69 -10.24
C ILE A 228 -13.68 -3.37 -10.88
N PRO A 229 -13.68 -3.28 -12.21
CA PRO A 229 -14.11 -2.06 -12.89
C PRO A 229 -15.63 -1.89 -12.83
N LEU A 230 -16.11 -0.80 -12.24
CA LEU A 230 -17.48 -0.37 -12.41
C LEU A 230 -17.59 0.51 -13.67
N PHE A 231 -18.46 0.13 -14.58
CA PHE A 231 -18.59 0.81 -15.87
C PHE A 231 -19.38 2.12 -15.76
N ILE A 232 -18.70 3.25 -15.82
CA ILE A 232 -19.32 4.60 -15.81
C ILE A 232 -20.22 4.79 -17.02
N ASN A 233 -19.91 4.15 -18.15
CA ASN A 233 -20.74 4.18 -19.34
C ASN A 233 -22.10 3.47 -19.17
N GLY A 234 -22.28 2.76 -18.07
CA GLY A 234 -23.47 1.98 -17.81
C GLY A 234 -23.49 0.63 -18.50
N GLN A 235 -22.47 0.26 -19.27
CA GLN A 235 -22.42 -1.02 -20.00
C GLN A 235 -21.00 -1.58 -19.98
N GLY A 236 -20.87 -2.89 -19.80
CA GLY A 236 -19.58 -3.55 -19.80
C GLY A 236 -19.65 -5.07 -19.80
N GLU A 237 -18.50 -5.70 -19.82
CA GLU A 237 -18.34 -7.15 -19.76
C GLU A 237 -17.54 -7.55 -18.51
N VAL A 238 -18.06 -8.50 -17.77
CA VAL A 238 -17.43 -9.04 -16.55
C VAL A 238 -17.16 -10.52 -16.76
N PRO A 239 -15.97 -11.05 -16.45
CA PRO A 239 -15.74 -12.48 -16.45
C PRO A 239 -16.78 -13.20 -15.56
N LEU A 240 -17.38 -14.26 -16.07
CA LEU A 240 -18.40 -15.01 -15.33
C LEU A 240 -17.87 -15.52 -13.97
N SER A 241 -16.60 -15.86 -13.90
CA SER A 241 -15.94 -16.36 -12.67
C SER A 241 -15.89 -15.35 -11.51
N ILE A 242 -16.02 -14.05 -11.81
CA ILE A 242 -15.99 -12.99 -10.79
C ILE A 242 -17.32 -12.22 -10.69
N TYR A 243 -18.37 -12.67 -11.39
CA TYR A 243 -19.65 -11.96 -11.42
C TYR A 243 -20.28 -11.82 -10.04
N ASP A 244 -20.28 -12.89 -9.23
CA ASP A 244 -20.85 -12.88 -7.88
C ASP A 244 -20.11 -11.92 -6.95
N LEU A 245 -18.78 -11.82 -7.13
CA LEU A 245 -17.93 -10.86 -6.43
C LEU A 245 -18.27 -9.42 -6.83
N PHE A 246 -18.50 -9.20 -8.12
CA PHE A 246 -18.93 -7.90 -8.64
C PHE A 246 -20.30 -7.48 -8.08
N GLU A 247 -21.24 -8.38 -8.04
CA GLU A 247 -22.55 -8.13 -7.42
C GLU A 247 -22.42 -7.81 -5.92
N SER A 248 -21.55 -8.54 -5.20
CA SER A 248 -21.29 -8.29 -3.79
C SER A 248 -20.63 -6.94 -3.53
N ALA A 249 -19.70 -6.52 -4.40
CA ALA A 249 -19.08 -5.20 -4.35
C ALA A 249 -20.11 -4.07 -4.56
N ILE A 250 -21.05 -4.24 -5.48
CA ILE A 250 -22.13 -3.27 -5.68
C ILE A 250 -23.07 -3.20 -4.46
N LYS A 251 -23.33 -4.32 -3.80
CA LYS A 251 -24.12 -4.32 -2.53
C LYS A 251 -23.39 -3.51 -1.44
N ALA A 252 -22.09 -3.69 -1.30
CA ALA A 252 -21.28 -2.91 -0.34
C ALA A 252 -21.29 -1.41 -0.67
N VAL A 253 -21.08 -1.05 -1.94
CA VAL A 253 -21.16 0.34 -2.40
C VAL A 253 -22.54 0.94 -2.10
N ASN A 254 -23.63 0.20 -2.30
CA ASN A 254 -24.98 0.66 -1.99
C ASN A 254 -25.20 0.93 -0.50
N ILE A 255 -24.60 0.14 0.39
CA ILE A 255 -24.68 0.39 1.84
C ILE A 255 -24.02 1.74 2.16
N ALA A 256 -22.84 1.99 1.60
CA ALA A 256 -22.11 3.24 1.81
C ALA A 256 -22.79 4.44 1.13
N ILE A 257 -23.28 4.30 -0.10
CA ILE A 257 -24.03 5.34 -0.82
C ILE A 257 -25.24 5.78 -0.02
N LYS A 258 -25.99 4.86 0.56
CA LYS A 258 -27.21 5.16 1.32
C LYS A 258 -26.98 6.11 2.51
N ALA A 259 -25.77 6.07 3.08
CA ALA A 259 -25.39 6.99 4.16
C ALA A 259 -25.12 8.43 3.67
N ILE A 260 -24.74 8.59 2.40
CA ILE A 260 -24.36 9.91 1.82
C ILE A 260 -25.50 10.47 0.96
N ILE A 261 -26.12 9.63 0.12
CA ILE A 261 -27.22 9.98 -0.79
C ILE A 261 -28.35 8.96 -0.59
N PRO A 262 -29.25 9.16 0.39
CA PRO A 262 -30.22 8.13 0.81
C PRO A 262 -31.12 7.57 -0.30
N ASN A 263 -31.37 8.36 -1.35
CA ASN A 263 -32.26 8.00 -2.44
C ASN A 263 -31.55 7.44 -3.68
N LEU A 264 -30.22 7.25 -3.62
CA LEU A 264 -29.42 6.70 -4.71
C LEU A 264 -29.11 5.22 -4.47
N GLN A 265 -29.32 4.41 -5.50
CA GLN A 265 -28.97 3.01 -5.53
C GLN A 265 -28.34 2.66 -6.88
N ILE A 266 -27.30 1.85 -6.88
CA ILE A 266 -26.70 1.27 -8.08
C ILE A 266 -27.28 -0.12 -8.28
N GLU A 267 -27.80 -0.38 -9.47
CA GLU A 267 -28.38 -1.68 -9.85
C GLU A 267 -27.59 -2.29 -11.01
N LEU A 268 -27.33 -3.59 -10.92
CA LEU A 268 -26.79 -4.38 -12.02
C LEU A 268 -27.92 -5.14 -12.71
N GLU A 269 -27.87 -5.17 -14.04
CA GLU A 269 -28.72 -6.01 -14.85
C GLU A 269 -27.87 -6.94 -15.70
N LYS A 270 -27.94 -8.22 -15.42
CA LYS A 270 -27.29 -9.25 -16.23
C LYS A 270 -28.03 -9.36 -17.57
N LYS A 271 -27.29 -9.23 -18.68
CA LYS A 271 -27.85 -9.35 -20.03
C LYS A 271 -27.53 -10.74 -20.60
N THR A 272 -26.51 -10.83 -21.41
CA THR A 272 -26.18 -12.02 -22.18
C THR A 272 -24.85 -12.62 -21.72
N GLU A 273 -24.75 -13.93 -21.68
CA GLU A 273 -23.49 -14.62 -21.51
C GLU A 273 -22.82 -14.77 -22.89
N LEU A 274 -21.54 -14.47 -22.94
CA LEU A 274 -20.71 -14.53 -24.14
C LEU A 274 -19.51 -15.45 -23.86
N GLU A 275 -19.17 -16.26 -24.83
CA GLU A 275 -17.93 -17.01 -24.83
C GLU A 275 -16.99 -16.40 -25.87
N LYS A 276 -15.76 -16.03 -25.43
CA LYS A 276 -14.76 -15.47 -26.34
C LYS A 276 -13.90 -16.57 -26.96
N GLU A 277 -13.13 -16.20 -27.96
CA GLU A 277 -12.27 -17.13 -28.71
C GLU A 277 -11.26 -17.87 -27.84
N ASP A 278 -10.90 -17.30 -26.67
CA ASP A 278 -10.03 -17.92 -25.67
C ASP A 278 -10.73 -18.94 -24.76
N GLY A 279 -12.02 -19.23 -25.03
CA GLY A 279 -12.85 -20.15 -24.24
C GLY A 279 -13.32 -19.61 -22.89
N LYS A 280 -13.04 -18.34 -22.59
CA LYS A 280 -13.50 -17.72 -21.34
C LYS A 280 -14.91 -17.17 -21.50
N LYS A 281 -15.72 -17.38 -20.45
CA LYS A 281 -17.10 -16.88 -20.40
C LYS A 281 -17.17 -15.54 -19.72
N TYR A 282 -17.92 -14.63 -20.34
CA TYR A 282 -18.19 -13.28 -19.87
C TYR A 282 -19.68 -13.05 -19.75
N VAL A 283 -20.06 -12.09 -18.93
CA VAL A 283 -21.43 -11.62 -18.78
C VAL A 283 -21.45 -10.17 -19.20
N GLN A 284 -22.31 -9.84 -20.15
CA GLN A 284 -22.66 -8.43 -20.41
C GLN A 284 -23.55 -7.92 -19.28
N VAL A 285 -23.18 -6.76 -18.75
CA VAL A 285 -23.91 -6.11 -17.67
C VAL A 285 -24.26 -4.68 -18.02
N ASP A 286 -25.45 -4.27 -17.68
CA ASP A 286 -25.86 -2.88 -17.62
C ASP A 286 -25.85 -2.40 -16.18
N VAL A 287 -25.29 -1.22 -15.95
CA VAL A 287 -25.20 -0.57 -14.64
C VAL A 287 -26.14 0.63 -14.63
N TYR A 288 -27.09 0.61 -13.74
CA TYR A 288 -28.08 1.66 -13.60
C TYR A 288 -27.93 2.40 -12.27
N SER A 289 -28.24 3.68 -12.33
CA SER A 289 -28.57 4.47 -11.14
C SER A 289 -30.07 4.52 -10.98
N LYS A 290 -30.56 4.29 -9.78
CA LYS A 290 -31.96 4.44 -9.40
C LYS A 290 -32.07 5.50 -8.33
N ARG A 291 -32.89 6.50 -8.57
CA ARG A 291 -33.12 7.63 -7.66
C ARG A 291 -34.55 8.14 -7.79
N ASN A 292 -35.22 8.31 -6.64
CA ASN A 292 -36.62 8.80 -6.60
C ASN A 292 -37.57 8.03 -7.51
N GLY A 293 -37.42 6.70 -7.58
CA GLY A 293 -38.23 5.85 -8.44
C GLY A 293 -37.86 5.84 -9.92
N LYS A 294 -36.91 6.69 -10.35
CA LYS A 294 -36.44 6.69 -11.76
C LYS A 294 -35.15 5.86 -11.86
N ARG A 295 -35.06 5.10 -12.95
CA ARG A 295 -33.93 4.25 -13.32
C ARG A 295 -33.31 4.72 -14.63
N PHE A 296 -32.01 4.91 -14.67
CA PHE A 296 -31.28 5.32 -15.88
C PHE A 296 -29.84 4.81 -15.83
N LEU A 297 -29.21 4.63 -16.98
CA LEU A 297 -27.84 4.18 -17.05
C LEU A 297 -26.90 5.14 -16.30
N THR A 298 -25.91 4.61 -15.58
CA THR A 298 -24.93 5.39 -14.79
C THR A 298 -24.19 6.45 -15.61
N LYS A 299 -24.07 6.28 -16.93
CA LYS A 299 -23.48 7.29 -17.81
C LYS A 299 -24.18 8.66 -17.72
N PHE A 300 -25.48 8.68 -17.40
CA PHE A 300 -26.27 9.91 -17.29
C PHE A 300 -26.22 10.54 -15.89
N GLU A 301 -25.49 9.94 -14.94
CA GLU A 301 -25.26 10.56 -13.65
C GLU A 301 -24.32 11.76 -13.76
N SER A 302 -24.49 12.69 -12.81
CA SER A 302 -23.58 13.83 -12.69
C SER A 302 -22.16 13.38 -12.35
N GLU A 303 -21.17 14.15 -12.79
CA GLU A 303 -19.75 13.89 -12.46
C GLU A 303 -19.50 13.85 -10.95
N GLY A 304 -20.21 14.68 -10.18
CA GLY A 304 -20.13 14.67 -8.72
C GLY A 304 -20.55 13.32 -8.11
N ILE A 305 -21.65 12.74 -8.59
CA ILE A 305 -22.12 11.42 -8.13
C ILE A 305 -21.15 10.32 -8.55
N LYS A 306 -20.66 10.34 -9.78
CA LYS A 306 -19.64 9.38 -10.24
C LYS A 306 -18.37 9.43 -9.37
N ARG A 307 -17.93 10.63 -8.97
CA ARG A 307 -16.80 10.81 -8.05
C ARG A 307 -17.09 10.27 -6.65
N ILE A 308 -18.29 10.50 -6.12
CA ILE A 308 -18.69 9.92 -4.83
C ILE A 308 -18.64 8.40 -4.91
N ILE A 309 -19.23 7.79 -5.96
CA ILE A 309 -19.19 6.34 -6.16
C ILE A 309 -17.73 5.82 -6.20
N SER A 310 -16.84 6.53 -6.91
CA SER A 310 -15.42 6.13 -6.97
C SER A 310 -14.72 6.20 -5.63
N LEU A 311 -15.04 7.19 -4.80
CA LEU A 311 -14.46 7.33 -3.46
C LEU A 311 -14.94 6.26 -2.49
N LEU A 312 -16.20 5.82 -2.63
CA LEU A 312 -16.78 4.78 -1.79
C LEU A 312 -16.15 3.40 -1.99
N SER A 313 -15.45 3.19 -3.09
CA SER A 313 -14.70 1.95 -3.31
C SER A 313 -13.47 1.81 -2.40
N TYR A 314 -13.10 2.86 -1.69
CA TYR A 314 -11.96 2.88 -0.74
C TYR A 314 -12.40 2.81 0.73
N LEU A 315 -13.70 2.77 0.99
CA LEU A 315 -14.29 2.57 2.33
C LEU A 315 -14.61 1.12 2.59
#